data_a7a25d74b48a1b2cb1f585d7b8a5da8e
#
_entry.id   a7a25d74b48a1b2cb1f585d7b8a5da8e
#
_cell.length_a   1.000
_cell.length_b   1.000
_cell.length_c   1.000
_cell.angle_alpha   90.00
_cell.angle_beta   90.00
_cell.angle_gamma   90.00
#
_symmetry.space_group_name_H-M   'P 1'
#
loop_
_entity.id
_entity.type
_entity.pdbx_description
1 polymer ?
#
loop_
_entity_poly.entity_id
_entity_poly.type
_entity_poly.pdbx_seq_one_letter_code
_entity_poly.pdbx_strand_id
1 'polypeptide(L)'
;MAVQLDARPPVRPAHRTTRPSRGARLSRFDATYSPYLYVAPFFLVFGVFGIYPLVYTFWVSLHDWDLLGAEHPFVGLDNYSQLLADPDFWHSVVNTLGIFVISTVPQLLAALWLANLLNRQLRARTTWRMAVLIPNVTSTAAVAIVFAVLFGRDFGMINWLLDHVGISAIDWKANRFAAWVAISTMVDWRWTGYNALIFLAAMQAIPRDLYESAAIDGAGRARQFWSITVPLLKPTIIFAVIISTIGGLQLFTEPRMFNSGTNAIRGGPLRESQTVTMYMFENAFAPHYNFGYGSAIAWLLFALIALVAAVNVLLLRRLGGARKGDPR
;
A
#
# COMPACT_ATOMS: atom_id res chain seq x y z
N MET A 1 -86.80 -35.45 -17.05
CA MET A 1 -86.76 -34.36 -16.10
C MET A 1 -85.32 -33.85 -16.15
N ALA A 2 -85.03 -32.84 -17.01
CA ALA A 2 -83.69 -32.32 -17.28
C ALA A 2 -83.48 -31.08 -16.42
N VAL A 3 -82.46 -31.11 -15.58
CA VAL A 3 -82.01 -29.95 -14.75
C VAL A 3 -81.12 -29.09 -15.61
N GLN A 4 -81.58 -27.90 -15.95
CA GLN A 4 -80.79 -26.86 -16.59
C GLN A 4 -79.84 -26.22 -15.54
N LEU A 5 -78.53 -26.41 -15.70
CA LEU A 5 -77.51 -25.71 -14.92
C LEU A 5 -77.31 -24.32 -15.54
N ASP A 6 -77.68 -23.32 -14.79
CA ASP A 6 -77.55 -21.90 -15.12
C ASP A 6 -76.05 -21.48 -14.97
N ALA A 7 -75.33 -21.30 -16.07
CA ALA A 7 -73.98 -20.92 -16.13
C ALA A 7 -73.84 -19.37 -15.99
N ARG A 8 -73.54 -18.87 -14.79
CA ARG A 8 -73.22 -17.47 -14.58
C ARG A 8 -71.83 -17.15 -15.19
N PRO A 9 -71.71 -16.06 -15.96
CA PRO A 9 -70.42 -15.68 -16.53
C PRO A 9 -69.47 -15.26 -15.44
N PRO A 10 -68.13 -15.49 -15.62
CA PRO A 10 -67.15 -15.13 -14.64
C PRO A 10 -67.01 -13.59 -14.49
N VAL A 11 -67.17 -13.12 -13.25
CA VAL A 11 -67.02 -11.71 -12.88
C VAL A 11 -65.57 -11.37 -13.06
N ARG A 12 -65.23 -10.58 -14.08
CA ARG A 12 -63.87 -9.99 -14.24
C ARG A 12 -63.59 -9.06 -13.07
N PRO A 13 -62.47 -9.24 -12.35
CA PRO A 13 -62.07 -8.29 -11.30
C PRO A 13 -61.78 -6.93 -11.93
N ALA A 14 -62.50 -5.91 -11.50
CA ALA A 14 -62.24 -4.52 -11.91
C ALA A 14 -60.84 -4.13 -11.45
N HIS A 15 -59.94 -3.90 -12.40
CA HIS A 15 -58.66 -3.28 -12.12
C HIS A 15 -58.88 -1.88 -11.52
N ARG A 16 -58.98 -1.80 -10.19
CA ARG A 16 -58.93 -0.54 -9.48
C ARG A 16 -57.49 0.02 -9.64
N THR A 17 -57.33 0.98 -10.54
CA THR A 17 -56.14 1.85 -10.58
C THR A 17 -56.16 2.74 -9.35
N THR A 18 -55.69 2.20 -8.22
CA THR A 18 -55.48 2.97 -7.00
C THR A 18 -54.34 3.93 -7.26
N ARG A 19 -54.62 5.25 -7.28
CA ARG A 19 -53.60 6.29 -7.26
C ARG A 19 -52.63 5.99 -6.09
N PRO A 20 -51.31 5.97 -6.32
CA PRO A 20 -50.37 5.63 -5.27
C PRO A 20 -50.58 6.59 -4.09
N SER A 21 -50.82 6.02 -2.91
CA SER A 21 -51.00 6.78 -1.66
C SER A 21 -49.74 7.62 -1.39
N ARG A 22 -49.87 8.76 -0.67
CA ARG A 22 -48.72 9.58 -0.26
C ARG A 22 -47.64 8.75 0.41
N GLY A 23 -47.99 7.71 1.19
CA GLY A 23 -47.04 6.75 1.78
C GLY A 23 -46.24 5.93 0.77
N ALA A 24 -46.88 5.51 -0.35
CA ALA A 24 -46.16 4.78 -1.42
C ALA A 24 -45.18 5.64 -2.22
N ARG A 25 -45.42 6.95 -2.30
CA ARG A 25 -44.48 7.90 -2.90
C ARG A 25 -43.31 8.19 -1.97
N LEU A 26 -43.55 8.37 -0.66
CA LEU A 26 -42.53 8.52 0.36
C LEU A 26 -41.64 7.29 0.47
N SER A 27 -42.23 6.07 0.47
CA SER A 27 -41.44 4.83 0.54
C SER A 27 -40.58 4.60 -0.73
N ARG A 28 -41.04 5.01 -1.92
CA ARG A 28 -40.23 4.98 -3.15
C ARG A 28 -39.14 6.00 -3.14
N PHE A 29 -39.40 7.20 -2.62
CA PHE A 29 -38.36 8.24 -2.44
C PHE A 29 -37.30 7.77 -1.44
N ASP A 30 -37.75 7.23 -0.31
CA ASP A 30 -36.86 6.67 0.72
C ASP A 30 -36.03 5.51 0.18
N ALA A 31 -36.61 4.54 -0.50
CA ALA A 31 -35.89 3.42 -1.10
C ALA A 31 -34.86 3.84 -2.17
N THR A 32 -35.11 4.97 -2.87
CA THR A 32 -34.22 5.43 -3.96
C THR A 32 -33.13 6.35 -3.43
N TYR A 33 -33.41 7.25 -2.51
CA TYR A 33 -32.47 8.31 -2.08
C TYR A 33 -31.81 8.03 -0.73
N SER A 34 -32.43 7.20 0.13
CA SER A 34 -31.89 6.85 1.44
C SER A 34 -30.46 6.26 1.36
N PRO A 35 -30.10 5.34 0.44
CA PRO A 35 -28.73 4.86 0.31
C PRO A 35 -27.72 5.98 0.02
N TYR A 36 -28.09 6.96 -0.81
CA TYR A 36 -27.21 8.09 -1.13
C TYR A 36 -27.09 9.06 0.05
N LEU A 37 -28.17 9.28 0.81
CA LEU A 37 -28.13 10.11 2.02
C LEU A 37 -27.26 9.51 3.11
N TYR A 38 -27.24 8.19 3.27
CA TYR A 38 -26.37 7.53 4.25
C TYR A 38 -24.88 7.60 3.89
N VAL A 39 -24.53 7.61 2.61
CA VAL A 39 -23.12 7.73 2.17
C VAL A 39 -22.72 9.19 1.90
N ALA A 40 -23.67 10.12 1.76
CA ALA A 40 -23.39 11.53 1.48
C ALA A 40 -22.42 12.21 2.46
N PRO A 41 -22.51 12.01 3.80
CA PRO A 41 -21.57 12.60 4.73
C PRO A 41 -20.12 12.18 4.46
N PHE A 42 -19.90 10.91 4.12
CA PHE A 42 -18.57 10.43 3.72
C PHE A 42 -18.07 11.14 2.47
N PHE A 43 -18.89 11.21 1.40
CA PHE A 43 -18.48 11.85 0.15
C PHE A 43 -18.28 13.36 0.30
N LEU A 44 -19.04 14.00 1.19
CA LEU A 44 -18.86 15.41 1.48
C LEU A 44 -17.49 15.67 2.15
N VAL A 45 -17.18 14.92 3.20
CA VAL A 45 -15.89 15.01 3.88
C VAL A 45 -14.74 14.65 2.93
N PHE A 46 -14.89 13.59 2.15
CA PHE A 46 -13.90 13.18 1.16
C PHE A 46 -13.73 14.23 0.04
N GLY A 47 -14.81 14.87 -0.39
CA GLY A 47 -14.77 15.96 -1.37
C GLY A 47 -13.97 17.17 -0.86
N VAL A 48 -14.26 17.60 0.38
CA VAL A 48 -13.61 18.78 0.98
C VAL A 48 -12.15 18.50 1.39
N PHE A 49 -11.86 17.36 2.01
CA PHE A 49 -10.54 17.10 2.58
C PHE A 49 -9.67 16.15 1.74
N GLY A 50 -10.24 15.49 0.75
CA GLY A 50 -9.52 14.61 -0.18
C GLY A 50 -9.40 15.22 -1.58
N ILE A 51 -10.55 15.40 -2.27
CA ILE A 51 -10.56 15.83 -3.67
C ILE A 51 -10.10 17.30 -3.82
N TYR A 52 -10.61 18.20 -2.98
CA TYR A 52 -10.27 19.62 -3.09
C TYR A 52 -8.76 19.87 -2.93
N PRO A 53 -8.06 19.39 -1.87
CA PRO A 53 -6.62 19.57 -1.75
C PRO A 53 -5.83 18.90 -2.89
N LEU A 54 -6.31 17.78 -3.41
CA LEU A 54 -5.68 17.11 -4.56
C LEU A 54 -5.75 17.98 -5.81
N VAL A 55 -6.92 18.51 -6.16
CA VAL A 55 -7.10 19.40 -7.31
C VAL A 55 -6.35 20.72 -7.11
N TYR A 56 -6.38 21.25 -5.88
CA TYR A 56 -5.68 22.49 -5.55
C TYR A 56 -4.15 22.32 -5.67
N THR A 57 -3.58 21.21 -5.19
CA THR A 57 -2.14 20.94 -5.38
C THR A 57 -1.78 20.79 -6.85
N PHE A 58 -2.66 20.22 -7.69
CA PHE A 58 -2.45 20.21 -9.13
C PHE A 58 -2.41 21.61 -9.70
N TRP A 59 -3.34 22.46 -9.30
CA TRP A 59 -3.36 23.85 -9.73
C TRP A 59 -2.10 24.60 -9.28
N VAL A 60 -1.65 24.42 -8.04
CA VAL A 60 -0.38 24.98 -7.50
C VAL A 60 0.82 24.52 -8.31
N SER A 61 0.85 23.26 -8.77
CA SER A 61 1.99 22.73 -9.56
C SER A 61 2.18 23.41 -10.92
N LEU A 62 1.16 24.12 -11.41
CA LEU A 62 1.20 24.88 -12.67
C LEU A 62 1.59 26.36 -12.47
N HIS A 63 1.91 26.75 -11.23
CA HIS A 63 2.28 28.11 -10.86
C HIS A 63 3.68 28.14 -10.26
N ASP A 64 4.39 29.23 -10.44
CA ASP A 64 5.58 29.53 -9.64
C ASP A 64 5.09 30.06 -8.30
N TRP A 65 5.04 29.17 -7.32
CA TRP A 65 4.49 29.44 -5.99
C TRP A 65 5.55 29.38 -4.94
N ASP A 66 6.16 30.54 -4.68
CA ASP A 66 7.08 30.72 -3.54
C ASP A 66 6.29 31.21 -2.32
N LEU A 67 6.58 30.66 -1.14
CA LEU A 67 5.96 31.09 0.11
C LEU A 67 6.25 32.56 0.45
N LEU A 68 7.41 33.07 0.07
CA LEU A 68 7.85 34.42 0.34
C LEU A 68 7.49 35.40 -0.78
N GLY A 69 7.04 34.90 -1.92
CA GLY A 69 6.60 35.69 -3.07
C GLY A 69 5.19 36.26 -2.91
N ALA A 70 4.97 37.49 -3.32
CA ALA A 70 3.63 38.11 -3.33
C ALA A 70 2.82 37.72 -4.57
N GLU A 71 3.48 37.27 -5.63
CA GLU A 71 2.88 36.93 -6.92
C GLU A 71 3.07 35.43 -7.19
N HIS A 72 2.05 34.80 -7.74
CA HIS A 72 2.07 33.37 -8.10
C HIS A 72 1.74 33.24 -9.60
N PRO A 73 2.68 33.59 -10.49
CA PRO A 73 2.42 33.59 -11.93
C PRO A 73 2.17 32.15 -12.43
N PHE A 74 1.25 32.05 -13.39
CA PHE A 74 1.01 30.78 -14.07
C PHE A 74 2.17 30.48 -15.03
N VAL A 75 2.86 29.37 -14.78
CA VAL A 75 4.03 28.92 -15.56
C VAL A 75 3.75 27.63 -16.36
N GLY A 76 2.51 27.15 -16.33
CA GLY A 76 2.11 25.95 -17.07
C GLY A 76 2.91 24.71 -16.64
N LEU A 77 3.63 24.09 -17.56
CA LEU A 77 4.40 22.86 -17.31
C LEU A 77 5.89 23.11 -17.02
N ASP A 78 6.33 24.34 -16.77
CA ASP A 78 7.75 24.64 -16.54
C ASP A 78 8.30 23.94 -15.31
N ASN A 79 7.54 23.85 -14.20
CA ASN A 79 7.94 23.08 -13.04
C ASN A 79 8.22 21.61 -13.38
N TYR A 80 7.41 21.02 -14.24
CA TYR A 80 7.60 19.62 -14.67
C TYR A 80 8.80 19.47 -15.60
N SER A 81 9.02 20.42 -16.52
CA SER A 81 10.16 20.40 -17.43
C SER A 81 11.49 20.54 -16.69
N GLN A 82 11.57 21.44 -15.71
CA GLN A 82 12.72 21.60 -14.81
C GLN A 82 12.96 20.34 -14.00
N LEU A 83 11.90 19.76 -13.40
CA LEU A 83 11.98 18.56 -12.59
C LEU A 83 12.50 17.36 -13.38
N LEU A 84 12.03 17.17 -14.60
CA LEU A 84 12.48 16.06 -15.47
C LEU A 84 13.92 16.23 -15.96
N ALA A 85 14.44 17.46 -15.99
CA ALA A 85 15.83 17.77 -16.31
C ALA A 85 16.78 17.70 -15.09
N ASP A 86 16.21 17.59 -13.87
CA ASP A 86 16.98 17.63 -12.62
C ASP A 86 17.59 16.26 -12.28
N PRO A 87 18.93 16.12 -12.23
CA PRO A 87 19.60 14.88 -11.85
C PRO A 87 19.27 14.42 -10.41
N ASP A 88 19.09 15.34 -9.46
CA ASP A 88 18.80 15.03 -8.07
C ASP A 88 17.41 14.40 -7.90
N PHE A 89 16.46 14.81 -8.73
CA PHE A 89 15.16 14.14 -8.82
C PHE A 89 15.31 12.67 -9.24
N TRP A 90 16.05 12.41 -10.30
CA TRP A 90 16.25 11.03 -10.78
C TRP A 90 17.05 10.18 -9.80
N HIS A 91 18.00 10.78 -9.08
CA HIS A 91 18.69 10.13 -7.95
C HIS A 91 17.68 9.69 -6.88
N SER A 92 16.74 10.57 -6.52
CA SER A 92 15.72 10.26 -5.51
C SER A 92 14.73 9.20 -5.99
N VAL A 93 14.38 9.20 -7.28
CA VAL A 93 13.54 8.15 -7.91
C VAL A 93 14.22 6.79 -7.82
N VAL A 94 15.50 6.71 -8.21
CA VAL A 94 16.28 5.46 -8.15
C VAL A 94 16.43 4.96 -6.71
N ASN A 95 16.67 5.86 -5.74
CA ASN A 95 16.72 5.50 -4.32
C ASN A 95 15.38 4.94 -3.84
N THR A 96 14.28 5.62 -4.19
CA THR A 96 12.94 5.19 -3.80
C THR A 96 12.60 3.80 -4.34
N LEU A 97 12.86 3.58 -5.64
CA LEU A 97 12.63 2.29 -6.28
C LEU A 97 13.56 1.20 -5.74
N GLY A 98 14.84 1.53 -5.48
CA GLY A 98 15.81 0.61 -4.92
C GLY A 98 15.42 0.13 -3.53
N ILE A 99 15.10 1.06 -2.62
CA ILE A 99 14.63 0.74 -1.26
C ILE A 99 13.31 -0.05 -1.34
N PHE A 100 12.37 0.37 -2.19
CA PHE A 100 11.09 -0.33 -2.38
C PHE A 100 11.26 -1.79 -2.80
N VAL A 101 12.10 -2.07 -3.78
CA VAL A 101 12.30 -3.44 -4.27
C VAL A 101 13.02 -4.31 -3.23
N ILE A 102 14.08 -3.77 -2.60
CA ILE A 102 14.88 -4.49 -1.60
C ILE A 102 14.08 -4.75 -0.33
N SER A 103 13.14 -3.87 0.05
CA SER A 103 12.26 -4.10 1.20
C SER A 103 11.06 -4.98 0.85
N THR A 104 10.27 -4.60 -0.15
CA THR A 104 8.93 -5.19 -0.36
C THR A 104 8.99 -6.67 -0.73
N VAL A 105 9.94 -7.10 -1.56
CA VAL A 105 10.00 -8.49 -2.03
C VAL A 105 10.37 -9.44 -0.88
N PRO A 106 11.49 -9.24 -0.14
CA PRO A 106 11.83 -10.11 0.99
C PRO A 106 10.77 -10.04 2.11
N GLN A 107 10.23 -8.87 2.40
CA GLN A 107 9.22 -8.63 3.41
C GLN A 107 7.94 -9.46 3.16
N LEU A 108 7.38 -9.41 1.94
CA LEU A 108 6.17 -10.16 1.62
C LEU A 108 6.40 -11.67 1.61
N LEU A 109 7.57 -12.13 1.16
CA LEU A 109 7.96 -13.54 1.25
C LEU A 109 8.10 -13.99 2.70
N ALA A 110 8.78 -13.20 3.53
CA ALA A 110 8.92 -13.46 4.97
C ALA A 110 7.56 -13.45 5.68
N ALA A 111 6.68 -12.50 5.32
CA ALA A 111 5.32 -12.42 5.86
C ALA A 111 4.48 -13.66 5.50
N LEU A 112 4.55 -14.11 4.25
CA LEU A 112 3.83 -15.30 3.80
C LEU A 112 4.35 -16.58 4.52
N TRP A 113 5.67 -16.68 4.68
CA TRP A 113 6.28 -17.77 5.43
C TRP A 113 5.90 -17.74 6.91
N LEU A 114 5.97 -16.58 7.55
CA LEU A 114 5.57 -16.37 8.94
C LEU A 114 4.08 -16.66 9.15
N ALA A 115 3.21 -16.26 8.25
CA ALA A 115 1.78 -16.59 8.27
C ALA A 115 1.56 -18.10 8.24
N ASN A 116 2.28 -18.83 7.38
CA ASN A 116 2.20 -20.28 7.30
C ASN A 116 2.67 -20.96 8.60
N LEU A 117 3.69 -20.43 9.28
CA LEU A 117 4.12 -20.90 10.59
C LEU A 117 3.04 -20.66 11.66
N LEU A 118 2.47 -19.43 11.70
CA LEU A 118 1.43 -19.05 12.65
C LEU A 118 0.08 -19.75 12.40
N ASN A 119 -0.13 -20.28 11.21
CA ASN A 119 -1.33 -21.05 10.87
C ASN A 119 -1.33 -22.47 11.45
N ARG A 120 -0.17 -22.97 11.88
CA ARG A 120 -0.05 -24.27 12.54
C ARG A 120 -0.67 -24.25 13.94
N GLN A 121 -0.87 -25.45 14.52
CA GLN A 121 -1.33 -25.59 15.90
C GLN A 121 -0.19 -25.25 16.87
N LEU A 122 -0.07 -23.98 17.22
CA LEU A 122 0.93 -23.50 18.19
C LEU A 122 0.32 -23.38 19.59
N ARG A 123 1.11 -23.70 20.63
CA ARG A 123 0.77 -23.27 21.99
C ARG A 123 0.89 -21.74 22.07
N ALA A 124 0.02 -21.09 22.84
CA ALA A 124 0.03 -19.62 23.02
C ALA A 124 -0.11 -18.81 21.69
N ARG A 125 -1.01 -19.22 20.80
CA ARG A 125 -1.24 -18.58 19.48
C ARG A 125 -1.42 -17.06 19.56
N THR A 126 -2.19 -16.58 20.54
CA THR A 126 -2.48 -15.15 20.73
C THR A 126 -1.20 -14.38 21.06
N THR A 127 -0.36 -14.94 21.92
CA THR A 127 0.92 -14.31 22.30
C THR A 127 1.83 -14.14 21.08
N TRP A 128 1.97 -15.18 20.25
CA TRP A 128 2.78 -15.09 19.03
C TRP A 128 2.22 -14.07 18.03
N ARG A 129 0.89 -14.02 17.85
CA ARG A 129 0.25 -13.02 16.98
C ARG A 129 0.45 -11.61 17.48
N MET A 130 0.37 -11.38 18.77
CA MET A 130 0.68 -10.09 19.37
C MET A 130 2.16 -9.73 19.21
N ALA A 131 3.06 -10.67 19.48
CA ALA A 131 4.50 -10.45 19.39
C ALA A 131 4.94 -9.99 17.99
N VAL A 132 4.43 -10.63 16.93
CA VAL A 132 4.78 -10.23 15.54
C VAL A 132 4.20 -8.89 15.12
N LEU A 133 3.19 -8.37 15.84
CA LEU A 133 2.59 -7.06 15.56
C LEU A 133 3.30 -5.91 16.29
N ILE A 134 4.03 -6.18 17.39
CA ILE A 134 4.74 -5.18 18.19
C ILE A 134 5.60 -4.25 17.33
N PRO A 135 6.42 -4.74 16.38
CA PRO A 135 7.23 -3.88 15.53
C PRO A 135 6.44 -2.82 14.77
N ASN A 136 5.25 -3.15 14.28
CA ASN A 136 4.42 -2.25 13.50
C ASN A 136 3.77 -1.15 14.36
N VAL A 137 3.42 -1.45 15.61
CA VAL A 137 2.79 -0.50 16.56
C VAL A 137 3.83 0.46 17.18
N THR A 138 5.11 0.10 17.13
CA THR A 138 6.20 0.92 17.68
C THR A 138 6.38 2.20 16.84
N SER A 139 6.69 3.32 17.53
CA SER A 139 6.96 4.61 16.87
C SER A 139 8.04 4.47 15.78
N THR A 140 7.72 4.89 14.56
CA THR A 140 8.64 4.85 13.40
C THR A 140 9.93 5.60 13.68
N ALA A 141 9.85 6.78 14.29
CA ALA A 141 11.02 7.59 14.62
C ALA A 141 11.93 6.88 15.64
N ALA A 142 11.34 6.27 16.69
CA ALA A 142 12.12 5.53 17.70
C ALA A 142 12.83 4.33 17.06
N VAL A 143 12.13 3.57 16.22
CA VAL A 143 12.72 2.44 15.48
C VAL A 143 13.87 2.92 14.60
N ALA A 144 13.66 3.99 13.84
CA ALA A 144 14.69 4.51 12.94
C ALA A 144 15.96 4.96 13.67
N ILE A 145 15.82 5.60 14.84
CA ILE A 145 16.97 5.98 15.67
C ILE A 145 17.70 4.74 16.18
N VAL A 146 17.00 3.72 16.67
CA VAL A 146 17.61 2.46 17.10
C VAL A 146 18.36 1.78 15.95
N PHE A 147 17.74 1.69 14.77
CA PHE A 147 18.41 1.11 13.60
C PHE A 147 19.61 1.95 13.14
N ALA A 148 19.53 3.29 13.22
CA ALA A 148 20.67 4.16 12.91
C ALA A 148 21.89 3.90 13.81
N VAL A 149 21.66 3.50 15.07
CA VAL A 149 22.71 3.07 16.00
C VAL A 149 23.19 1.65 15.68
N LEU A 150 22.27 0.70 15.42
CA LEU A 150 22.61 -0.68 15.06
C LEU A 150 23.48 -0.75 13.80
N PHE A 151 23.20 0.10 12.81
CA PHE A 151 23.94 0.23 11.56
C PHE A 151 25.02 1.33 11.63
N GLY A 152 25.45 1.74 12.83
CA GLY A 152 26.58 2.67 13.01
C GLY A 152 27.86 2.07 12.46
N ARG A 153 28.73 2.93 11.86
CA ARG A 153 29.99 2.48 11.25
C ARG A 153 30.95 1.89 12.29
N ASP A 154 31.24 2.65 13.35
CA ASP A 154 32.31 2.32 14.29
C ASP A 154 31.84 1.47 15.47
N PHE A 155 30.63 1.72 16.00
CA PHE A 155 30.09 1.07 17.19
C PHE A 155 28.77 0.32 16.91
N GLY A 156 28.39 0.14 15.63
CA GLY A 156 27.17 -0.55 15.27
C GLY A 156 27.27 -2.05 15.47
N MET A 157 26.24 -2.64 16.09
CA MET A 157 26.17 -4.08 16.33
C MET A 157 26.28 -4.89 15.03
N ILE A 158 25.75 -4.37 13.92
CA ILE A 158 25.80 -5.09 12.63
C ILE A 158 27.24 -5.18 12.13
N ASN A 159 28.03 -4.11 12.19
CA ASN A 159 29.44 -4.15 11.81
C ASN A 159 30.28 -5.00 12.78
N TRP A 160 29.95 -4.98 14.07
CA TRP A 160 30.58 -5.88 15.03
C TRP A 160 30.33 -7.37 14.68
N LEU A 161 29.12 -7.74 14.28
CA LEU A 161 28.81 -9.11 13.81
C LEU A 161 29.53 -9.45 12.50
N LEU A 162 29.62 -8.50 11.56
CA LEU A 162 30.31 -8.70 10.29
C LEU A 162 31.81 -8.92 10.48
N ASP A 163 32.44 -8.19 11.41
CA ASP A 163 33.85 -8.34 11.77
C ASP A 163 34.16 -9.76 12.26
N HIS A 164 33.25 -10.37 13.05
CA HIS A 164 33.41 -11.75 13.54
C HIS A 164 33.39 -12.82 12.43
N VAL A 165 32.83 -12.51 11.26
CA VAL A 165 32.86 -13.38 10.07
C VAL A 165 33.90 -12.93 9.04
N GLY A 166 34.78 -11.97 9.40
CA GLY A 166 35.90 -11.50 8.57
C GLY A 166 35.49 -10.49 7.49
N ILE A 167 34.33 -9.85 7.63
CA ILE A 167 33.88 -8.78 6.72
C ILE A 167 34.23 -7.42 7.34
N SER A 168 34.96 -6.59 6.62
CA SER A 168 35.35 -5.25 7.06
C SER A 168 34.13 -4.36 7.30
N ALA A 169 34.27 -3.38 8.23
CA ALA A 169 33.20 -2.46 8.59
C ALA A 169 32.66 -1.70 7.37
N ILE A 170 31.37 -1.73 7.21
CA ILE A 170 30.63 -1.06 6.13
C ILE A 170 30.20 0.33 6.61
N ASP A 171 30.42 1.35 5.79
CA ASP A 171 29.80 2.66 6.02
C ASP A 171 28.40 2.67 5.38
N TRP A 172 27.41 2.36 6.21
CA TRP A 172 26.02 2.23 5.81
C TRP A 172 25.37 3.55 5.36
N LYS A 173 26.02 4.71 5.65
CA LYS A 173 25.47 6.02 5.29
C LYS A 173 26.20 6.66 4.10
N ALA A 174 27.42 6.22 3.81
CA ALA A 174 28.22 6.74 2.71
C ALA A 174 28.17 5.88 1.45
N ASN A 175 27.55 4.69 1.52
CA ASN A 175 27.35 3.81 0.38
C ASN A 175 25.86 3.68 0.07
N ARG A 176 25.50 4.01 -1.15
CA ARG A 176 24.10 4.01 -1.62
C ARG A 176 23.38 2.67 -1.42
N PHE A 177 24.00 1.59 -1.88
CA PHE A 177 23.38 0.25 -1.75
C PHE A 177 23.31 -0.20 -0.30
N ALA A 178 24.35 0.06 0.49
CA ALA A 178 24.36 -0.24 1.92
C ALA A 178 23.26 0.53 2.67
N ALA A 179 23.07 1.82 2.37
CA ALA A 179 21.99 2.62 2.93
C ALA A 179 20.60 2.05 2.57
N TRP A 180 20.41 1.58 1.33
CA TRP A 180 19.16 0.93 0.93
C TRP A 180 18.91 -0.34 1.73
N VAL A 181 19.92 -1.19 1.92
CA VAL A 181 19.81 -2.43 2.70
C VAL A 181 19.47 -2.12 4.17
N ALA A 182 20.14 -1.14 4.78
CA ALA A 182 19.90 -0.77 6.18
C ALA A 182 18.46 -0.25 6.38
N ILE A 183 18.00 0.66 5.51
CA ILE A 183 16.64 1.21 5.58
C ILE A 183 15.61 0.12 5.28
N SER A 184 15.86 -0.72 4.26
CA SER A 184 14.97 -1.83 3.92
C SER A 184 14.82 -2.82 5.07
N THR A 185 15.90 -3.16 5.78
CA THR A 185 15.86 -4.05 6.96
C THR A 185 14.95 -3.49 8.05
N MET A 186 14.98 -2.18 8.27
CA MET A 186 14.09 -1.52 9.24
C MET A 186 12.62 -1.58 8.79
N VAL A 187 12.34 -1.32 7.50
CA VAL A 187 11.00 -1.42 6.93
C VAL A 187 10.47 -2.85 7.04
N ASP A 188 11.32 -3.84 6.71
CA ASP A 188 10.96 -5.26 6.78
C ASP A 188 10.65 -5.69 8.20
N TRP A 189 11.47 -5.29 9.18
CA TRP A 189 11.22 -5.58 10.58
C TRP A 189 9.85 -5.05 11.06
N ARG A 190 9.47 -3.85 10.61
CA ARG A 190 8.20 -3.23 10.99
C ARG A 190 6.98 -3.87 10.32
N TRP A 191 7.04 -4.13 9.02
CA TRP A 191 5.86 -4.47 8.23
C TRP A 191 5.63 -5.96 8.02
N THR A 192 6.65 -6.82 8.22
CA THR A 192 6.52 -8.28 8.02
C THR A 192 5.43 -8.88 8.88
N GLY A 193 5.38 -8.53 10.16
CA GLY A 193 4.38 -9.07 11.09
C GLY A 193 2.95 -8.65 10.75
N TYR A 194 2.75 -7.39 10.35
CA TYR A 194 1.45 -6.88 9.91
C TYR A 194 0.93 -7.62 8.68
N ASN A 195 1.76 -7.73 7.64
CA ASN A 195 1.39 -8.47 6.43
C ASN A 195 1.21 -9.98 6.70
N ALA A 196 1.98 -10.55 7.62
CA ALA A 196 1.81 -11.94 8.04
C ALA A 196 0.42 -12.19 8.67
N LEU A 197 -0.11 -11.27 9.47
CA LEU A 197 -1.46 -11.39 10.03
C LEU A 197 -2.55 -11.26 8.96
N ILE A 198 -2.38 -10.42 7.95
CA ILE A 198 -3.29 -10.33 6.80
C ILE A 198 -3.32 -11.68 6.05
N PHE A 199 -2.16 -12.23 5.74
CA PHE A 199 -2.07 -13.54 5.08
C PHE A 199 -2.63 -14.67 5.97
N LEU A 200 -2.36 -14.64 7.27
CA LEU A 200 -2.89 -15.61 8.22
C LEU A 200 -4.43 -15.59 8.26
N ALA A 201 -5.05 -14.42 8.29
CA ALA A 201 -6.50 -14.29 8.26
C ALA A 201 -7.10 -14.91 6.98
N ALA A 202 -6.48 -14.63 5.84
CA ALA A 202 -6.88 -15.19 4.56
C ALA A 202 -6.64 -16.71 4.49
N MET A 203 -5.55 -17.23 5.05
CA MET A 203 -5.31 -18.70 5.16
C MET A 203 -6.38 -19.41 5.99
N GLN A 204 -6.85 -18.75 7.06
CA GLN A 204 -7.89 -19.34 7.94
C GLN A 204 -9.28 -19.37 7.29
N ALA A 205 -9.51 -18.63 6.23
CA ALA A 205 -10.75 -18.67 5.45
C ALA A 205 -10.79 -19.83 4.43
N ILE A 206 -9.66 -20.51 4.19
CA ILE A 206 -9.59 -21.65 3.26
C ILE A 206 -10.26 -22.87 3.89
N PRO A 207 -11.22 -23.54 3.23
CA PRO A 207 -11.86 -24.76 3.73
C PRO A 207 -10.86 -25.86 4.00
N ARG A 208 -11.00 -26.55 5.13
CA ARG A 208 -10.08 -27.64 5.55
C ARG A 208 -10.17 -28.86 4.64
N ASP A 209 -11.33 -29.13 4.10
CA ASP A 209 -11.60 -30.28 3.22
C ASP A 209 -10.65 -30.32 2.02
N LEU A 210 -10.20 -29.15 1.51
CA LEU A 210 -9.22 -29.09 0.43
C LEU A 210 -7.86 -29.65 0.84
N TYR A 211 -7.45 -29.43 2.09
CA TYR A 211 -6.19 -29.96 2.60
C TYR A 211 -6.29 -31.45 2.94
N GLU A 212 -7.44 -31.88 3.46
CA GLU A 212 -7.72 -33.28 3.78
C GLU A 212 -7.76 -34.13 2.51
N SER A 213 -8.48 -33.70 1.48
CA SER A 213 -8.51 -34.36 0.17
C SER A 213 -7.11 -34.47 -0.44
N ALA A 214 -6.35 -33.37 -0.44
CA ALA A 214 -4.98 -33.37 -0.96
C ALA A 214 -4.04 -34.31 -0.14
N ALA A 215 -4.28 -34.45 1.16
CA ALA A 215 -3.50 -35.36 1.99
C ALA A 215 -3.81 -36.84 1.66
N ILE A 216 -5.09 -37.15 1.35
CA ILE A 216 -5.48 -38.50 0.87
C ILE A 216 -4.81 -38.81 -0.47
N ASP A 217 -4.67 -37.81 -1.36
CA ASP A 217 -3.92 -37.90 -2.64
C ASP A 217 -2.41 -37.92 -2.46
N GLY A 218 -1.90 -37.97 -1.23
CA GLY A 218 -0.47 -38.05 -0.92
C GLY A 218 0.30 -36.74 -1.01
N ALA A 219 -0.42 -35.58 -1.09
CA ALA A 219 0.25 -34.28 -1.15
C ALA A 219 0.84 -33.90 0.20
N GLY A 220 2.17 -33.82 0.29
CA GLY A 220 2.89 -33.32 1.47
C GLY A 220 2.63 -31.82 1.71
N ARG A 221 2.95 -31.34 2.92
CA ARG A 221 2.70 -29.94 3.37
C ARG A 221 3.25 -28.86 2.43
N ALA A 222 4.44 -29.05 1.88
CA ALA A 222 5.03 -28.11 0.94
C ALA A 222 4.22 -28.03 -0.36
N ARG A 223 3.76 -29.19 -0.88
CA ARG A 223 2.90 -29.25 -2.07
C ARG A 223 1.54 -28.59 -1.82
N GLN A 224 0.92 -28.85 -0.67
CA GLN A 224 -0.33 -28.20 -0.26
C GLN A 224 -0.16 -26.68 -0.18
N PHE A 225 0.94 -26.19 0.38
CA PHE A 225 1.22 -24.76 0.46
C PHE A 225 1.31 -24.10 -0.93
N TRP A 226 2.11 -24.64 -1.83
CA TRP A 226 2.32 -24.02 -3.15
C TRP A 226 1.17 -24.28 -4.14
N SER A 227 0.45 -25.40 -4.01
CA SER A 227 -0.60 -25.80 -4.95
C SER A 227 -2.01 -25.43 -4.50
N ILE A 228 -2.26 -25.23 -3.20
CA ILE A 228 -3.56 -24.88 -2.63
C ILE A 228 -3.51 -23.50 -2.00
N THR A 229 -2.64 -23.32 -0.99
CA THR A 229 -2.63 -22.09 -0.19
C THR A 229 -2.28 -20.87 -1.03
N VAL A 230 -1.13 -20.85 -1.69
CA VAL A 230 -0.65 -19.69 -2.46
C VAL A 230 -1.62 -19.29 -3.59
N PRO A 231 -2.17 -20.20 -4.39
CA PRO A 231 -3.16 -19.87 -5.41
C PRO A 231 -4.44 -19.26 -4.86
N LEU A 232 -4.95 -19.79 -3.74
CA LEU A 232 -6.17 -19.27 -3.10
C LEU A 232 -5.92 -17.93 -2.38
N LEU A 233 -4.70 -17.66 -1.93
CA LEU A 233 -4.29 -16.38 -1.36
C LEU A 233 -4.01 -15.29 -2.41
N LYS A 234 -4.02 -15.61 -3.69
CA LYS A 234 -3.68 -14.65 -4.76
C LYS A 234 -4.37 -13.28 -4.63
N PRO A 235 -5.70 -13.18 -4.35
CA PRO A 235 -6.33 -11.87 -4.17
C PRO A 235 -5.72 -11.09 -3.00
N THR A 236 -5.44 -11.75 -1.89
CA THR A 236 -4.82 -11.14 -0.71
C THR A 236 -3.36 -10.75 -0.96
N ILE A 237 -2.62 -11.55 -1.72
CA ILE A 237 -1.24 -11.23 -2.13
C ILE A 237 -1.26 -9.97 -3.03
N ILE A 238 -2.16 -9.89 -4.01
CA ILE A 238 -2.31 -8.69 -4.86
C ILE A 238 -2.61 -7.46 -4.01
N PHE A 239 -3.54 -7.58 -3.07
CA PHE A 239 -3.88 -6.50 -2.14
C PHE A 239 -2.65 -6.06 -1.32
N ALA A 240 -1.93 -7.00 -0.71
CA ALA A 240 -0.74 -6.70 0.08
C ALA A 240 0.37 -6.04 -0.77
N VAL A 241 0.58 -6.49 -2.01
CA VAL A 241 1.55 -5.88 -2.94
C VAL A 241 1.14 -4.44 -3.27
N ILE A 242 -0.14 -4.17 -3.54
CA ILE A 242 -0.62 -2.81 -3.84
C ILE A 242 -0.40 -1.89 -2.64
N ILE A 243 -0.80 -2.30 -1.44
CA ILE A 243 -0.63 -1.48 -0.22
C ILE A 243 0.85 -1.28 0.09
N SER A 244 1.68 -2.32 -0.03
CA SER A 244 3.14 -2.19 0.15
C SER A 244 3.79 -1.32 -0.91
N THR A 245 3.27 -1.29 -2.14
CA THR A 245 3.75 -0.39 -3.21
C THR A 245 3.46 1.07 -2.84
N ILE A 246 2.24 1.37 -2.41
CA ILE A 246 1.86 2.73 -2.00
C ILE A 246 2.72 3.19 -0.82
N GLY A 247 2.81 2.39 0.25
CA GLY A 247 3.59 2.74 1.44
C GLY A 247 5.10 2.77 1.19
N GLY A 248 5.63 1.80 0.44
CA GLY A 248 7.07 1.70 0.16
C GLY A 248 7.62 2.80 -0.75
N LEU A 249 6.81 3.31 -1.68
CA LEU A 249 7.21 4.45 -2.54
C LEU A 249 7.03 5.81 -1.84
N GLN A 250 6.34 5.86 -0.70
CA GLN A 250 6.12 7.07 0.10
C GLN A 250 6.98 7.15 1.37
N LEU A 251 8.04 6.36 1.46
CA LEU A 251 8.93 6.37 2.62
C LEU A 251 9.54 7.75 2.83
N PHE A 252 9.37 8.28 4.04
CA PHE A 252 9.88 9.58 4.46
C PHE A 252 10.60 9.50 5.82
N THR A 253 9.91 9.00 6.83
CA THR A 253 10.39 9.04 8.21
C THR A 253 11.60 8.14 8.43
N GLU A 254 11.56 6.92 7.89
CA GLU A 254 12.62 5.93 8.03
C GLU A 254 13.96 6.44 7.48
N PRO A 255 14.08 6.83 6.20
CA PRO A 255 15.36 7.30 5.65
C PRO A 255 15.79 8.65 6.24
N ARG A 256 14.83 9.53 6.60
CA ARG A 256 15.15 10.82 7.23
C ARG A 256 15.76 10.65 8.62
N MET A 257 15.17 9.78 9.46
CA MET A 257 15.63 9.56 10.82
C MET A 257 16.85 8.64 10.90
N PHE A 258 17.08 7.80 9.89
CA PHE A 258 18.30 7.02 9.75
C PHE A 258 19.53 7.92 9.57
N ASN A 259 19.37 9.02 8.85
CA ASN A 259 20.38 10.06 8.71
C ASN A 259 20.21 11.12 9.81
N SER A 260 21.31 11.62 10.34
CA SER A 260 21.32 12.64 11.41
C SER A 260 22.00 13.92 10.95
N GLY A 261 21.71 15.04 11.65
CA GLY A 261 22.33 16.33 11.39
C GLY A 261 21.71 17.10 10.20
N THR A 262 22.47 18.03 9.65
CA THR A 262 22.01 18.98 8.62
C THR A 262 21.65 18.30 7.30
N ASN A 263 22.26 17.15 6.99
CA ASN A 263 21.99 16.39 5.77
C ASN A 263 20.88 15.34 5.91
N ALA A 264 20.18 15.31 7.03
CA ALA A 264 19.14 14.29 7.28
C ALA A 264 18.03 14.33 6.21
N ILE A 265 17.60 15.52 5.76
CA ILE A 265 16.57 15.66 4.72
C ILE A 265 17.08 15.27 3.32
N ARG A 266 18.40 15.36 3.11
CA ARG A 266 19.04 14.95 1.85
C ARG A 266 19.38 13.47 1.82
N GLY A 267 19.14 12.71 2.90
CA GLY A 267 19.45 11.29 2.95
C GLY A 267 20.94 10.96 2.92
N GLY A 268 21.76 11.87 3.47
CA GLY A 268 23.21 11.77 3.48
C GLY A 268 23.90 12.88 2.67
N PRO A 269 25.25 12.99 2.76
CA PRO A 269 26.02 14.04 2.10
C PRO A 269 25.90 14.05 0.57
N LEU A 270 25.81 12.86 -0.05
CA LEU A 270 25.70 12.68 -1.51
C LEU A 270 24.32 12.17 -1.92
N ARG A 271 23.28 12.40 -1.10
CA ARG A 271 21.89 11.98 -1.35
C ARG A 271 21.73 10.46 -1.50
N GLU A 272 22.52 9.65 -0.80
CA GLU A 272 22.59 8.19 -0.93
C GLU A 272 21.26 7.47 -0.65
N SER A 273 20.45 8.03 0.26
CA SER A 273 19.15 7.48 0.65
C SER A 273 18.00 8.47 0.56
N GLN A 274 18.18 9.59 -0.14
CA GLN A 274 17.09 10.55 -0.33
C GLN A 274 15.99 9.93 -1.19
N THR A 275 14.78 9.84 -0.64
CA THR A 275 13.59 9.41 -1.37
C THR A 275 12.91 10.60 -2.06
N VAL A 276 12.01 10.31 -3.02
CA VAL A 276 11.24 11.37 -3.72
C VAL A 276 10.41 12.20 -2.73
N THR A 277 9.88 11.58 -1.67
CA THR A 277 9.14 12.30 -0.61
C THR A 277 10.03 13.24 0.19
N MET A 278 11.29 12.86 0.44
CA MET A 278 12.28 13.73 1.10
C MET A 278 12.71 14.86 0.17
N TYR A 279 12.90 14.57 -1.12
CA TYR A 279 13.23 15.57 -2.14
C TYR A 279 12.10 16.58 -2.31
N MET A 280 10.85 16.11 -2.32
CA MET A 280 9.65 16.97 -2.31
C MET A 280 9.64 17.88 -1.09
N PHE A 281 9.92 17.33 0.11
CA PHE A 281 9.92 18.10 1.34
C PHE A 281 11.05 19.16 1.38
N GLU A 282 12.24 18.81 0.90
CA GLU A 282 13.38 19.75 0.77
C GLU A 282 13.01 20.95 -0.09
N ASN A 283 12.36 20.74 -1.22
CA ASN A 283 12.00 21.80 -2.14
C ASN A 283 10.77 22.62 -1.70
N ALA A 284 9.75 21.93 -1.16
CA ALA A 284 8.52 22.60 -0.77
C ALA A 284 8.67 23.43 0.52
N PHE A 285 9.47 22.97 1.53
CA PHE A 285 9.43 23.57 2.86
C PHE A 285 10.74 24.23 3.29
N ALA A 286 11.89 23.62 3.11
CA ALA A 286 13.16 24.20 3.54
C ALA A 286 14.36 23.54 2.84
N PRO A 287 15.31 24.30 2.28
CA PRO A 287 15.44 25.76 2.37
C PRO A 287 14.74 26.56 1.26
N HIS A 288 14.11 25.88 0.27
CA HIS A 288 13.71 26.51 -0.99
C HIS A 288 12.33 27.17 -0.94
N TYR A 289 11.39 26.65 -0.12
CA TYR A 289 10.01 27.14 0.04
C TYR A 289 9.20 27.28 -1.26
N ASN A 290 9.56 26.52 -2.31
CA ASN A 290 8.86 26.53 -3.59
C ASN A 290 7.74 25.48 -3.61
N PHE A 291 6.52 25.90 -3.32
CA PHE A 291 5.35 25.01 -3.29
C PHE A 291 4.92 24.58 -4.70
N GLY A 292 5.13 25.39 -5.73
CA GLY A 292 4.84 25.04 -7.11
C GLY A 292 5.65 23.83 -7.57
N TYR A 293 6.98 23.91 -7.39
CA TYR A 293 7.90 22.82 -7.71
C TYR A 293 7.66 21.59 -6.82
N GLY A 294 7.46 21.79 -5.50
CA GLY A 294 7.14 20.70 -4.57
C GLY A 294 5.84 19.96 -4.94
N SER A 295 4.83 20.68 -5.40
CA SER A 295 3.56 20.12 -5.88
C SER A 295 3.74 19.31 -7.17
N ALA A 296 4.61 19.78 -8.09
CA ALA A 296 4.95 19.03 -9.30
C ALA A 296 5.66 17.70 -8.96
N ILE A 297 6.58 17.69 -7.97
CA ILE A 297 7.21 16.46 -7.46
C ILE A 297 6.14 15.51 -6.91
N ALA A 298 5.19 16.00 -6.11
CA ALA A 298 4.12 15.18 -5.55
C ALA A 298 3.26 14.52 -6.63
N TRP A 299 2.94 15.23 -7.70
CA TRP A 299 2.16 14.70 -8.82
C TRP A 299 2.93 13.69 -9.66
N LEU A 300 4.23 13.89 -9.90
CA LEU A 300 5.06 12.87 -10.54
C LEU A 300 5.25 11.63 -9.66
N LEU A 301 5.38 11.79 -8.35
CA LEU A 301 5.40 10.66 -7.42
C LEU A 301 4.06 9.90 -7.45
N PHE A 302 2.93 10.60 -7.48
CA PHE A 302 1.62 9.97 -7.63
C PHE A 302 1.54 9.16 -8.93
N ALA A 303 1.97 9.73 -10.05
CA ALA A 303 2.02 9.03 -11.34
C ALA A 303 2.95 7.81 -11.30
N LEU A 304 4.11 7.91 -10.65
CA LEU A 304 5.05 6.81 -10.45
C LEU A 304 4.41 5.67 -9.64
N ILE A 305 3.75 6.00 -8.52
CA ILE A 305 3.04 5.01 -7.68
C ILE A 305 1.96 4.30 -8.47
N ALA A 306 1.13 5.06 -9.21
CA ALA A 306 0.07 4.50 -10.04
C ALA A 306 0.62 3.56 -11.13
N LEU A 307 1.72 3.95 -11.79
CA LEU A 307 2.40 3.16 -12.80
C LEU A 307 2.94 1.84 -12.20
N VAL A 308 3.69 1.93 -11.11
CA VAL A 308 4.27 0.74 -10.44
C VAL A 308 3.18 -0.18 -9.92
N ALA A 309 2.12 0.35 -9.33
CA ALA A 309 0.96 -0.43 -8.89
C ALA A 309 0.26 -1.13 -10.06
N ALA A 310 0.06 -0.44 -11.17
CA ALA A 310 -0.52 -1.02 -12.38
C ALA A 310 0.36 -2.15 -12.96
N VAL A 311 1.67 -1.94 -13.04
CA VAL A 311 2.62 -2.96 -13.48
C VAL A 311 2.58 -4.18 -12.58
N ASN A 312 2.60 -4.01 -11.25
CA ASN A 312 2.50 -5.10 -10.30
C ASN A 312 1.21 -5.92 -10.48
N VAL A 313 0.05 -5.25 -10.64
CA VAL A 313 -1.24 -5.94 -10.88
C VAL A 313 -1.21 -6.72 -12.18
N LEU A 314 -0.66 -6.16 -13.26
CA LEU A 314 -0.56 -6.81 -14.56
C LEU A 314 0.34 -8.05 -14.50
N LEU A 315 1.51 -7.95 -13.85
CA LEU A 315 2.44 -9.07 -13.66
C LEU A 315 1.79 -10.20 -12.87
N LEU A 316 1.15 -9.89 -11.74
CA LEU A 316 0.48 -10.89 -10.91
C LEU A 316 -0.71 -11.55 -11.60
N ARG A 317 -1.45 -10.82 -12.45
CA ARG A 317 -2.52 -11.39 -13.28
C ARG A 317 -1.97 -12.37 -14.33
N ARG A 318 -0.88 -12.02 -15.02
CA ARG A 318 -0.25 -12.88 -16.03
C ARG A 318 0.30 -14.18 -15.43
N LEU A 319 1.01 -14.09 -14.31
CA LEU A 319 1.54 -15.27 -13.61
C LEU A 319 0.44 -16.23 -13.10
N GLY A 320 -0.78 -15.73 -12.91
CA GLY A 320 -1.91 -16.57 -12.51
C GLY A 320 -2.81 -17.04 -13.66
N GLY A 321 -2.70 -16.46 -14.85
CA GLY A 321 -3.48 -16.83 -16.04
C GLY A 321 -2.93 -18.04 -16.80
N ALA A 322 -1.62 -18.30 -16.67
CA ALA A 322 -0.94 -19.39 -17.40
C ALA A 322 -1.39 -20.82 -17.00
N ARG A 323 -2.20 -20.97 -15.93
CA ARG A 323 -2.73 -22.29 -15.49
C ARG A 323 -4.16 -22.60 -15.93
N LYS A 324 -4.83 -21.69 -16.68
CA LYS A 324 -6.22 -21.90 -17.17
C LYS A 324 -6.34 -22.47 -18.57
N GLY A 325 -5.25 -22.82 -19.22
CA GLY A 325 -5.25 -23.26 -20.63
C GLY A 325 -4.72 -24.66 -20.84
N ASP A 326 -5.30 -25.69 -20.21
CA ASP A 326 -5.22 -27.06 -20.73
C ASP A 326 -6.50 -27.84 -20.36
N PRO A 327 -7.48 -27.88 -21.25
CA PRO A 327 -8.58 -28.84 -21.17
C PRO A 327 -8.08 -30.17 -21.77
N ARG A 328 -7.63 -31.08 -20.92
CA ARG A 328 -7.52 -32.51 -21.28
C ARG A 328 -8.46 -33.31 -20.40
#